data_13d4e1e12c195b2c94f27b802058a988
#
_entry.id   13d4e1e12c195b2c94f27b802058a988
#
_cell.length_a   1.000
_cell.length_b   1.000
_cell.length_c   1.000
_cell.angle_alpha   90.00
_cell.angle_beta   90.00
_cell.angle_gamma   90.00
#
_symmetry.space_group_name_H-M   'P 1'
#
loop_
_entity.id
_entity.type
_entity.pdbx_description
1 polymer ?
#
loop_
_entity_poly.entity_id
_entity_poly.type
_entity_poly.pdbx_seq_one_letter_code
_entity_poly.pdbx_strand_id
1 'polypeptide(L)'
;SCRFLIINKVYIITKKQFFLPLKGLRGGHSGLEINEGRGNANKLLARIVHDLLIEFDSQLASFEGGNMRNAIPREAHAVLVFNPEDMDGLEDYMKEYETQLNDEYAPIESGITLSIEEVTLPTAVVPSEIQDNMINVLMACQNGVMRMIPTVPDTVETSSNLAIVIIADGKAEVRILARSSC
;
A
#
# COMPACT_ATOMS: atom_id res chain seq x y z
N SER A 1 -1.17 2.23 -17.42
CA SER A 1 -0.21 1.48 -16.59
C SER A 1 1.20 1.97 -16.89
N CYS A 2 1.98 2.21 -15.86
CA CYS A 2 3.40 2.52 -15.97
C CYS A 2 4.19 1.30 -15.53
N ARG A 3 5.24 0.94 -16.26
CA ARG A 3 6.15 -0.16 -15.93
C ARG A 3 7.58 0.37 -15.90
N PHE A 4 8.32 0.02 -14.85
CA PHE A 4 9.71 0.40 -14.67
C PHE A 4 10.56 -0.84 -14.43
N LEU A 5 11.80 -0.82 -14.91
CA LEU A 5 12.79 -1.86 -14.64
C LEU A 5 13.64 -1.41 -13.45
N ILE A 6 13.69 -2.21 -12.40
CA ILE A 6 14.48 -1.98 -11.20
C ILE A 6 15.53 -3.10 -11.11
N ILE A 7 16.80 -2.77 -11.15
CA ILE A 7 17.87 -3.79 -11.08
C ILE A 7 18.84 -3.38 -9.97
N ASN A 8 18.88 -4.14 -8.86
CA ASN A 8 20.08 -4.23 -8.03
C ASN A 8 20.08 -5.48 -7.14
N LYS A 9 21.24 -6.11 -7.01
CA LYS A 9 21.53 -7.15 -6.01
C LYS A 9 22.27 -6.48 -4.85
N VAL A 10 21.66 -6.47 -3.67
CA VAL A 10 22.30 -6.03 -2.42
C VAL A 10 22.60 -7.28 -1.58
N TYR A 11 23.81 -7.39 -1.05
CA TYR A 11 24.18 -8.48 -0.14
C TYR A 11 23.54 -8.25 1.25
N ILE A 12 22.70 -9.20 1.67
CA ILE A 12 21.92 -9.12 2.91
C ILE A 12 22.47 -10.18 3.88
N ILE A 13 23.67 -9.96 4.43
CA ILE A 13 24.37 -11.01 5.21
C ILE A 13 23.89 -11.07 6.68
N THR A 14 23.28 -10.00 7.23
CA THR A 14 22.90 -9.94 8.66
C THR A 14 21.49 -9.42 8.91
N LYS A 15 20.71 -9.16 7.87
CA LYS A 15 19.37 -8.54 7.97
C LYS A 15 18.28 -9.57 8.21
N LYS A 16 17.18 -9.16 8.84
CA LYS A 16 15.95 -9.94 8.98
C LYS A 16 14.90 -9.44 8.00
N GLN A 17 14.06 -10.34 7.52
CA GLN A 17 13.02 -10.05 6.56
C GLN A 17 11.65 -10.35 7.12
N PHE A 18 10.71 -9.48 6.84
CA PHE A 18 9.34 -9.61 7.28
C PHE A 18 8.34 -9.39 6.15
N PHE A 19 7.36 -10.27 6.14
CA PHE A 19 6.15 -10.15 5.33
C PHE A 19 5.10 -9.37 6.14
N LEU A 20 4.55 -8.32 5.54
CA LEU A 20 3.57 -7.41 6.13
C LEU A 20 2.26 -7.49 5.36
N PRO A 21 1.33 -8.38 5.71
CA PRO A 21 0.00 -8.39 5.13
C PRO A 21 -0.92 -7.36 5.81
N LEU A 22 -1.56 -6.55 4.99
CA LEU A 22 -2.70 -5.70 5.35
C LEU A 22 -3.96 -6.30 4.73
N LYS A 23 -4.94 -6.68 5.55
CA LYS A 23 -6.16 -7.40 5.15
C LYS A 23 -7.39 -6.88 5.90
N GLY A 24 -8.54 -7.44 5.56
CA GLY A 24 -9.79 -7.18 6.30
C GLY A 24 -10.58 -5.97 5.83
N LEU A 25 -10.11 -5.24 4.82
CA LEU A 25 -10.85 -4.16 4.18
C LEU A 25 -12.01 -4.72 3.33
N ARG A 26 -13.10 -3.96 3.24
CA ARG A 26 -14.30 -4.36 2.48
C ARG A 26 -14.03 -4.44 0.98
N GLY A 27 -13.20 -3.55 0.45
CA GLY A 27 -13.05 -3.38 -0.99
C GLY A 27 -14.36 -2.94 -1.66
N GLY A 28 -14.52 -3.22 -2.95
CA GLY A 28 -15.76 -2.91 -3.67
C GLY A 28 -15.52 -2.46 -5.12
N HIS A 29 -16.60 -2.09 -5.81
CA HIS A 29 -16.53 -1.61 -7.18
C HIS A 29 -16.08 -0.13 -7.22
N SER A 30 -14.97 0.15 -7.89
CA SER A 30 -14.36 1.48 -7.93
C SER A 30 -15.16 2.58 -8.65
N GLY A 31 -16.35 2.27 -9.14
CA GLY A 31 -17.26 3.23 -9.75
C GLY A 31 -18.55 3.42 -8.95
N LEU A 32 -19.07 2.36 -8.35
CA LEU A 32 -20.35 2.39 -7.64
C LEU A 32 -20.21 2.66 -6.14
N GLU A 33 -19.07 2.27 -5.57
CA GLU A 33 -18.85 2.31 -4.12
C GLU A 33 -17.65 3.18 -3.72
N ILE A 34 -17.10 3.94 -4.68
CA ILE A 34 -15.92 4.78 -4.45
C ILE A 34 -16.20 5.96 -3.49
N ASN A 35 -17.47 6.36 -3.38
CA ASN A 35 -17.94 7.44 -2.50
C ASN A 35 -18.34 6.96 -1.09
N GLU A 36 -18.22 5.67 -0.81
CA GLU A 36 -18.59 5.11 0.50
C GLU A 36 -17.47 5.28 1.57
N GLY A 37 -16.35 5.89 1.21
CA GLY A 37 -15.24 6.13 2.14
C GLY A 37 -14.43 4.88 2.50
N ARG A 38 -14.58 3.79 1.75
CA ARG A 38 -13.86 2.53 2.00
C ARG A 38 -12.36 2.70 1.86
N GLY A 39 -11.61 2.00 2.68
CA GLY A 39 -10.16 1.96 2.64
C GLY A 39 -9.63 1.33 1.33
N ASN A 40 -8.53 1.87 0.82
CA ASN A 40 -7.79 1.29 -0.29
C ASN A 40 -6.49 0.69 0.25
N ALA A 41 -6.37 -0.64 0.22
CA ALA A 41 -5.23 -1.35 0.81
C ALA A 41 -3.88 -0.88 0.27
N ASN A 42 -3.79 -0.55 -1.02
CA ASN A 42 -2.55 -0.04 -1.61
C ASN A 42 -2.14 1.31 -1.02
N LYS A 43 -3.10 2.21 -0.77
CA LYS A 43 -2.83 3.52 -0.16
C LYS A 43 -2.42 3.37 1.30
N LEU A 44 -3.11 2.53 2.05
CA LEU A 44 -2.83 2.32 3.47
C LEU A 44 -1.48 1.62 3.66
N LEU A 45 -1.20 0.58 2.90
CA LEU A 45 0.09 -0.10 2.99
C LEU A 45 1.25 0.81 2.52
N ALA A 46 1.04 1.66 1.50
CA ALA A 46 2.07 2.62 1.09
C ALA A 46 2.41 3.60 2.22
N ARG A 47 1.41 4.07 3.00
CA ARG A 47 1.61 4.91 4.19
C ARG A 47 2.41 4.17 5.26
N ILE A 48 2.02 2.94 5.58
CA ILE A 48 2.72 2.10 6.56
C ILE A 48 4.17 1.88 6.15
N VAL A 49 4.40 1.48 4.89
CA VAL A 49 5.76 1.25 4.37
C VAL A 49 6.57 2.54 4.41
N HIS A 50 6.02 3.69 4.02
CA HIS A 50 6.69 4.99 4.11
C HIS A 50 7.22 5.25 5.53
N ASP A 51 6.37 5.06 6.53
CA ASP A 51 6.74 5.31 7.92
C ASP A 51 7.78 4.30 8.42
N LEU A 52 7.65 3.02 8.06
CA LEU A 52 8.63 1.98 8.42
C LEU A 52 10.00 2.19 7.77
N LEU A 53 10.07 2.76 6.57
CA LEU A 53 11.33 3.12 5.91
C LEU A 53 12.08 4.21 6.67
N ILE A 54 11.35 5.13 7.32
CA ILE A 54 11.92 6.27 8.06
C ILE A 54 12.26 5.86 9.48
N GLU A 55 11.31 5.25 10.20
CA GLU A 55 11.43 4.99 11.64
C GLU A 55 12.38 3.82 11.96
N PHE A 56 12.50 2.84 11.07
CA PHE A 56 13.26 1.61 11.29
C PHE A 56 14.39 1.38 10.27
N ASP A 57 14.79 2.39 9.51
CA ASP A 57 15.84 2.29 8.46
C ASP A 57 15.71 1.01 7.62
N SER A 58 14.48 0.65 7.28
CA SER A 58 14.18 -0.59 6.56
C SER A 58 14.36 -0.45 5.04
N GLN A 59 14.38 -1.57 4.34
CA GLN A 59 14.49 -1.60 2.88
C GLN A 59 13.35 -2.42 2.26
N LEU A 60 12.73 -1.89 1.22
CA LEU A 60 11.67 -2.58 0.49
C LEU A 60 12.24 -3.68 -0.40
N ALA A 61 11.73 -4.90 -0.29
CA ALA A 61 12.02 -5.99 -1.20
C ALA A 61 10.89 -6.20 -2.22
N SER A 62 9.62 -6.16 -1.77
CA SER A 62 8.46 -6.24 -2.66
C SER A 62 7.26 -5.50 -2.08
N PHE A 63 6.33 -5.14 -2.97
CA PHE A 63 5.03 -4.59 -2.62
C PHE A 63 4.01 -5.10 -3.64
N GLU A 64 2.94 -5.73 -3.18
CA GLU A 64 1.89 -6.23 -4.05
C GLU A 64 0.51 -5.95 -3.44
N GLY A 65 -0.42 -5.42 -4.26
CA GLY A 65 -1.78 -5.23 -3.82
C GLY A 65 -2.75 -4.97 -4.96
N GLY A 66 -3.97 -5.45 -4.77
CA GLY A 66 -5.02 -5.42 -5.76
C GLY A 66 -4.80 -6.39 -6.93
N ASN A 67 -5.88 -6.92 -7.47
CA ASN A 67 -5.86 -7.87 -8.56
C ASN A 67 -6.84 -7.53 -9.69
N MET A 68 -7.74 -6.57 -9.47
CA MET A 68 -8.75 -6.15 -10.42
C MET A 68 -8.73 -4.63 -10.61
N ARG A 69 -8.65 -4.18 -11.87
CA ARG A 69 -8.58 -2.77 -12.22
C ARG A 69 -9.77 -1.95 -11.75
N ASN A 70 -10.96 -2.54 -11.75
CA ASN A 70 -12.22 -1.89 -11.39
C ASN A 70 -12.69 -2.17 -9.95
N ALA A 71 -11.82 -2.72 -9.11
CA ALA A 71 -12.10 -2.95 -7.70
C ALA A 71 -11.23 -2.06 -6.82
N ILE A 72 -11.77 -1.63 -5.68
CA ILE A 72 -11.02 -1.02 -4.58
C ILE A 72 -10.25 -2.16 -3.91
N PRO A 73 -8.90 -2.10 -3.81
CA PRO A 73 -8.11 -3.16 -3.19
C PRO A 73 -8.48 -3.35 -1.73
N ARG A 74 -8.81 -4.59 -1.35
CA ARG A 74 -9.17 -4.97 0.02
C ARG A 74 -8.03 -5.58 0.83
N GLU A 75 -6.93 -5.90 0.14
CA GLU A 75 -5.72 -6.46 0.73
C GLU A 75 -4.50 -6.05 -0.08
N ALA A 76 -3.38 -5.90 0.60
CA ALA A 76 -2.07 -5.67 0.02
C ALA A 76 -1.01 -6.23 0.97
N HIS A 77 0.18 -6.50 0.48
CA HIS A 77 1.31 -6.93 1.30
C HIS A 77 2.63 -6.34 0.81
N ALA A 78 3.56 -6.20 1.72
CA ALA A 78 4.93 -5.81 1.44
C ALA A 78 5.90 -6.78 2.09
N VAL A 79 7.10 -6.85 1.54
CA VAL A 79 8.24 -7.50 2.18
C VAL A 79 9.28 -6.44 2.46
N LEU A 80 9.66 -6.29 3.71
CA LEU A 80 10.67 -5.35 4.19
C LEU A 80 11.84 -6.10 4.82
N VAL A 81 13.00 -5.49 4.75
CA VAL A 81 14.24 -5.99 5.34
C VAL A 81 14.73 -5.00 6.37
N PHE A 82 15.00 -5.46 7.57
CA PHE A 82 15.42 -4.65 8.73
C PHE A 82 16.81 -5.07 9.20
N ASN A 83 17.57 -4.14 9.76
CA ASN A 83 18.70 -4.51 10.59
C ASN A 83 18.18 -5.00 11.95
N PRO A 84 18.71 -6.09 12.52
CA PRO A 84 18.24 -6.62 13.81
C PRO A 84 18.31 -5.62 14.96
N GLU A 85 19.26 -4.70 14.92
CA GLU A 85 19.47 -3.65 15.92
C GLU A 85 18.41 -2.52 15.86
N ASP A 86 17.73 -2.35 14.72
CA ASP A 86 16.72 -1.31 14.50
C ASP A 86 15.29 -1.80 14.75
N MET A 87 15.12 -3.05 15.21
CA MET A 87 13.80 -3.69 15.35
C MET A 87 13.15 -3.53 16.71
N ASP A 88 13.82 -2.86 17.65
CA ASP A 88 13.24 -2.65 18.97
C ASP A 88 11.92 -1.86 18.87
N GLY A 89 10.86 -2.39 19.47
CA GLY A 89 9.52 -1.78 19.40
C GLY A 89 8.73 -2.00 18.10
N LEU A 90 9.28 -2.68 17.08
CA LEU A 90 8.60 -2.87 15.80
C LEU A 90 7.23 -3.58 15.93
N GLU A 91 7.15 -4.62 16.76
CA GLU A 91 5.87 -5.33 16.97
C GLU A 91 4.82 -4.45 17.64
N ASP A 92 5.21 -3.62 18.61
CA ASP A 92 4.30 -2.71 19.29
C ASP A 92 3.87 -1.57 18.36
N TYR A 93 4.79 -1.03 17.57
CA TYR A 93 4.50 -0.06 16.52
C TYR A 93 3.45 -0.58 15.53
N MET A 94 3.57 -1.83 15.08
CA MET A 94 2.62 -2.44 14.17
C MET A 94 1.22 -2.61 14.79
N LYS A 95 1.13 -2.97 16.08
CA LYS A 95 -0.14 -3.07 16.81
C LYS A 95 -0.81 -1.70 17.01
N GLU A 96 -0.02 -0.68 17.34
CA GLU A 96 -0.52 0.69 17.45
C GLU A 96 -1.06 1.18 16.09
N TYR A 97 -0.33 0.90 15.02
CA TYR A 97 -0.75 1.26 13.66
C TYR A 97 -2.06 0.55 13.25
N GLU A 98 -2.20 -0.75 13.55
CA GLU A 98 -3.45 -1.50 13.33
C GLU A 98 -4.61 -0.86 14.08
N THR A 99 -4.41 -0.48 15.34
CA THR A 99 -5.43 0.20 16.17
C THR A 99 -5.81 1.54 15.54
N GLN A 100 -4.83 2.34 15.15
CA GLN A 100 -5.06 3.63 14.50
C GLN A 100 -5.86 3.48 13.20
N LEU A 101 -5.56 2.48 12.37
CA LEU A 101 -6.30 2.23 11.13
C LEU A 101 -7.76 1.85 11.41
N ASN A 102 -8.01 1.00 12.40
CA ASN A 102 -9.37 0.61 12.77
C ASN A 102 -10.16 1.81 13.31
N ASP A 103 -9.55 2.68 14.10
CA ASP A 103 -10.19 3.90 14.62
C ASP A 103 -10.46 4.91 13.48
N GLU A 104 -9.49 5.12 12.58
CA GLU A 104 -9.61 6.06 11.44
C GLU A 104 -10.74 5.67 10.49
N TYR A 105 -10.91 4.37 10.24
CA TYR A 105 -11.89 3.86 9.28
C TYR A 105 -13.20 3.38 9.90
N ALA A 106 -13.35 3.44 11.23
CA ALA A 106 -14.64 3.15 11.87
C ALA A 106 -15.70 4.22 11.50
N PRO A 107 -16.97 3.86 11.28
CA PRO A 107 -17.55 2.51 11.26
C PRO A 107 -17.58 1.84 9.87
N ILE A 108 -16.85 2.36 8.88
CA ILE A 108 -16.92 1.90 7.49
C ILE A 108 -16.23 0.54 7.34
N GLU A 109 -15.03 0.43 7.90
CA GLU A 109 -14.27 -0.81 7.98
C GLU A 109 -14.36 -1.37 9.41
N SER A 110 -14.48 -2.69 9.57
CA SER A 110 -14.70 -3.31 10.88
C SER A 110 -13.76 -4.48 11.19
N GLY A 111 -12.66 -4.58 10.49
CA GLY A 111 -11.79 -5.77 10.65
C GLY A 111 -10.45 -5.64 9.96
N ILE A 112 -9.90 -4.42 9.91
CA ILE A 112 -8.56 -4.21 9.36
C ILE A 112 -7.57 -4.96 10.25
N THR A 113 -6.75 -5.81 9.63
CA THR A 113 -5.65 -6.52 10.30
C THR A 113 -4.33 -6.19 9.63
N LEU A 114 -3.33 -5.94 10.46
CA LEU A 114 -1.96 -5.66 10.07
C LEU A 114 -1.04 -6.54 10.90
N SER A 115 -0.34 -7.47 10.27
CA SER A 115 0.59 -8.35 10.97
C SER A 115 2.00 -8.24 10.39
N ILE A 116 2.95 -8.83 11.11
CA ILE A 116 4.34 -8.91 10.70
C ILE A 116 4.83 -10.35 10.94
N GLU A 117 5.39 -10.97 9.92
CA GLU A 117 5.80 -12.37 9.94
C GLU A 117 7.23 -12.50 9.41
N GLU A 118 8.14 -13.07 10.21
CA GLU A 118 9.50 -13.32 9.75
C GLU A 118 9.49 -14.37 8.63
N VAL A 119 10.16 -14.07 7.53
CA VAL A 119 10.22 -14.95 6.35
C VAL A 119 11.67 -15.11 5.87
N THR A 120 11.88 -15.99 4.89
CA THR A 120 13.20 -16.23 4.32
C THR A 120 13.70 -14.99 3.57
N LEU A 121 14.97 -14.63 3.72
CA LEU A 121 15.59 -13.46 3.09
C LEU A 121 15.37 -13.44 1.57
N PRO A 122 15.04 -12.27 0.99
CA PRO A 122 14.93 -12.10 -0.45
C PRO A 122 16.31 -12.17 -1.10
N THR A 123 16.31 -12.41 -2.39
CA THR A 123 17.53 -12.37 -3.19
C THR A 123 17.96 -10.94 -3.56
N ALA A 124 17.06 -9.98 -3.42
CA ALA A 124 17.27 -8.58 -3.76
C ALA A 124 16.32 -7.64 -3.02
N VAL A 125 16.72 -6.40 -2.84
CA VAL A 125 15.90 -5.28 -2.36
C VAL A 125 15.85 -4.19 -3.41
N VAL A 126 14.85 -3.31 -3.30
CA VAL A 126 14.74 -2.10 -4.14
C VAL A 126 15.84 -1.12 -3.72
N PRO A 127 16.60 -0.52 -4.65
CA PRO A 127 17.58 0.52 -4.31
C PRO A 127 16.91 1.69 -3.58
N SER A 128 17.54 2.24 -2.53
CA SER A 128 16.94 3.24 -1.63
C SER A 128 16.37 4.45 -2.37
N GLU A 129 17.11 5.05 -3.31
CA GLU A 129 16.61 6.18 -4.10
C GLU A 129 15.34 5.83 -4.91
N ILE A 130 15.28 4.62 -5.46
CA ILE A 130 14.12 4.15 -6.24
C ILE A 130 12.95 3.83 -5.29
N GLN A 131 13.22 3.20 -4.17
CA GLN A 131 12.24 2.87 -3.14
C GLN A 131 11.51 4.13 -2.66
N ASP A 132 12.26 5.16 -2.27
CA ASP A 132 11.71 6.42 -1.76
C ASP A 132 10.84 7.11 -2.82
N ASN A 133 11.36 7.19 -4.06
CA ASN A 133 10.60 7.75 -5.17
C ASN A 133 9.30 6.97 -5.45
N MET A 134 9.35 5.63 -5.39
CA MET A 134 8.18 4.80 -5.65
C MET A 134 7.13 4.93 -4.56
N ILE A 135 7.53 4.88 -3.29
CA ILE A 135 6.60 5.04 -2.16
C ILE A 135 5.99 6.44 -2.18
N ASN A 136 6.79 7.48 -2.43
CA ASN A 136 6.28 8.85 -2.59
C ASN A 136 5.29 8.97 -3.75
N VAL A 137 5.52 8.30 -4.89
CA VAL A 137 4.57 8.25 -6.00
C VAL A 137 3.27 7.56 -5.56
N LEU A 138 3.32 6.44 -4.86
CA LEU A 138 2.12 5.76 -4.35
C LEU A 138 1.35 6.64 -3.36
N MET A 139 2.05 7.37 -2.49
CA MET A 139 1.45 8.33 -1.56
C MET A 139 0.80 9.51 -2.30
N ALA A 140 1.41 10.03 -3.37
CA ALA A 140 0.90 11.14 -4.16
C ALA A 140 -0.23 10.74 -5.13
N CYS A 141 -0.35 9.45 -5.51
CA CYS A 141 -1.40 8.98 -6.41
C CYS A 141 -2.79 9.32 -5.86
N GLN A 142 -3.59 9.98 -6.66
CA GLN A 142 -4.98 10.29 -6.35
C GLN A 142 -5.81 9.01 -6.17
N ASN A 143 -6.61 8.97 -5.11
CA ASN A 143 -7.52 7.85 -4.84
C ASN A 143 -8.80 8.35 -4.17
N GLY A 144 -9.94 7.77 -4.54
CA GLY A 144 -11.25 8.17 -4.04
C GLY A 144 -11.97 9.17 -4.95
N VAL A 145 -12.97 9.84 -4.39
CA VAL A 145 -13.74 10.87 -5.09
C VAL A 145 -12.91 12.15 -5.22
N MET A 146 -12.82 12.66 -6.43
CA MET A 146 -12.18 13.94 -6.73
C MET A 146 -13.20 15.07 -6.89
N ARG A 147 -14.39 14.75 -7.44
CA ARG A 147 -15.47 15.71 -7.62
C ARG A 147 -16.83 15.01 -7.63
N MET A 148 -17.82 15.63 -6.98
CA MET A 148 -19.24 15.26 -7.07
C MET A 148 -19.94 16.13 -8.11
N ILE A 149 -21.03 15.65 -8.72
CA ILE A 149 -21.88 16.48 -9.59
C ILE A 149 -22.72 17.41 -8.71
N PRO A 150 -22.53 18.75 -8.77
CA PRO A 150 -23.20 19.67 -7.84
C PRO A 150 -24.73 19.68 -7.96
N THR A 151 -25.27 19.32 -9.13
CA THR A 151 -26.69 19.37 -9.44
C THR A 151 -27.42 18.04 -9.25
N VAL A 152 -26.69 16.96 -8.97
CA VAL A 152 -27.28 15.63 -8.81
C VAL A 152 -26.76 15.03 -7.49
N PRO A 153 -27.62 14.87 -6.46
CA PRO A 153 -27.21 14.32 -5.17
C PRO A 153 -26.52 12.97 -5.32
N ASP A 154 -25.55 12.71 -4.46
CA ASP A 154 -24.80 11.45 -4.30
C ASP A 154 -24.15 10.90 -5.58
N THR A 155 -24.01 11.74 -6.62
CA THR A 155 -23.46 11.33 -7.90
C THR A 155 -21.99 11.80 -8.06
N VAL A 156 -21.09 10.82 -8.20
CA VAL A 156 -19.67 11.09 -8.45
C VAL A 156 -19.45 11.53 -9.89
N GLU A 157 -18.84 12.70 -10.08
CA GLU A 157 -18.42 13.17 -11.40
C GLU A 157 -17.07 12.57 -11.77
N THR A 158 -16.08 12.73 -10.89
CA THR A 158 -14.70 12.29 -11.15
C THR A 158 -14.14 11.56 -9.95
N SER A 159 -13.55 10.42 -10.20
CA SER A 159 -12.88 9.58 -9.19
C SER A 159 -11.65 8.90 -9.75
N SER A 160 -10.78 8.48 -8.85
CA SER A 160 -9.59 7.70 -9.14
C SER A 160 -9.46 6.52 -8.17
N ASN A 161 -8.93 5.41 -8.63
CA ASN A 161 -8.67 4.22 -7.82
C ASN A 161 -7.25 3.71 -8.09
N LEU A 162 -6.41 3.69 -7.09
CA LEU A 162 -5.11 3.01 -7.13
C LEU A 162 -5.35 1.50 -7.07
N ALA A 163 -5.58 0.91 -8.23
CA ALA A 163 -6.18 -0.42 -8.35
C ALA A 163 -5.18 -1.56 -8.13
N ILE A 164 -4.02 -1.48 -8.76
CA ILE A 164 -3.02 -2.56 -8.70
C ILE A 164 -1.64 -1.92 -8.53
N VAL A 165 -0.87 -2.46 -7.60
CA VAL A 165 0.55 -2.14 -7.41
C VAL A 165 1.31 -3.46 -7.36
N ILE A 166 2.37 -3.58 -8.15
CA ILE A 166 3.30 -4.71 -8.13
C ILE A 166 4.71 -4.15 -8.19
N ILE A 167 5.49 -4.40 -7.16
CA ILE A 167 6.92 -4.13 -7.08
C ILE A 167 7.57 -5.45 -6.69
N ALA A 168 8.07 -6.18 -7.67
CA ALA A 168 8.66 -7.51 -7.48
C ALA A 168 9.57 -7.86 -8.65
N ASP A 169 10.52 -8.76 -8.44
CA ASP A 169 11.40 -9.32 -9.49
C ASP A 169 12.09 -8.26 -10.37
N GLY A 170 12.52 -7.16 -9.77
CA GLY A 170 13.19 -6.07 -10.46
C GLY A 170 12.30 -5.23 -11.38
N LYS A 171 10.98 -5.32 -11.20
CA LYS A 171 9.97 -4.56 -11.97
C LYS A 171 9.02 -3.85 -11.04
N ALA A 172 8.48 -2.73 -11.51
CA ALA A 172 7.36 -2.05 -10.87
C ALA A 172 6.24 -1.80 -11.87
N GLU A 173 5.03 -2.07 -11.46
CA GLU A 173 3.81 -1.77 -12.22
C GLU A 173 2.77 -1.14 -11.32
N VAL A 174 2.23 0.01 -11.75
CA VAL A 174 1.14 0.72 -11.07
C VAL A 174 -0.02 0.90 -12.06
N ARG A 175 -1.21 0.45 -11.67
CA ARG A 175 -2.43 0.63 -12.46
C ARG A 175 -3.43 1.46 -11.68
N ILE A 176 -3.81 2.57 -12.28
CA ILE A 176 -4.85 3.48 -11.78
C ILE A 176 -6.03 3.42 -12.74
N LEU A 177 -7.25 3.39 -12.20
CA LEU A 177 -8.47 3.57 -12.96
C LEU A 177 -9.13 4.89 -12.56
N ALA A 178 -9.03 5.87 -13.44
CA ALA A 178 -9.78 7.12 -13.32
C ALA A 178 -11.10 7.02 -14.09
N ARG A 179 -12.15 7.68 -13.58
CA ARG A 179 -13.46 7.82 -14.20
C ARG A 179 -13.88 9.28 -14.17
N SER A 180 -14.49 9.73 -15.24
CA SER A 180 -15.14 11.04 -15.31
C SER A 180 -16.39 10.96 -16.18
N SER A 181 -17.44 11.70 -15.81
CA SER A 181 -18.69 11.86 -16.56
C SER A 181 -18.76 13.18 -17.35
N CYS A 182 -17.63 13.91 -17.45
CA CYS A 182 -17.50 15.11 -18.28
C CYS A 182 -17.04 14.76 -19.67
#